data_5e7a2a49c8209843fc2e1e8c9b849d89
#
_entry.id   5e7a2a49c8209843fc2e1e8c9b849d89
#
_cell.length_a   1.000
_cell.length_b   1.000
_cell.length_c   1.000
_cell.angle_alpha   90.00
_cell.angle_beta   90.00
_cell.angle_gamma   90.00
#
_symmetry.space_group_name_H-M   'P 1'
#
loop_
_entity.id
_entity.type
_entity.pdbx_description
1 polymer ?
#
loop_
_entity_poly.entity_id
_entity_poly.type
_entity_poly.pdbx_seq_one_letter_code
_entity_poly.pdbx_strand_id
1 'polypeptide(L)'
;MREKKEINVRIGNQIRIAREAAGLTQDRFAELVSLATKNVSDIERGVVGISVGSLIRICETLSISSDSILFEEGTRNDAHGISERLSNLPPEQFEIALDIINKLFEAFASSDK
;
A
#
# COMPACT_ATOMS: atom_id res chain seq x y z
N MET A 1 5.37 -22.15 -17.76
CA MET A 1 5.48 -20.69 -17.70
C MET A 1 4.49 -20.17 -16.66
N ARG A 2 4.95 -19.33 -15.76
CA ARG A 2 4.06 -18.76 -14.74
C ARG A 2 3.20 -17.67 -15.33
N GLU A 3 1.92 -17.69 -15.03
CA GLU A 3 1.03 -16.59 -15.34
C GLU A 3 1.34 -15.43 -14.40
N LYS A 4 1.38 -14.22 -14.93
CA LYS A 4 1.53 -13.02 -14.14
C LYS A 4 0.16 -12.60 -13.61
N LYS A 5 0.06 -12.44 -12.30
CA LYS A 5 -1.13 -11.87 -11.70
C LYS A 5 -1.10 -10.36 -11.85
N GLU A 6 -2.24 -9.78 -12.20
CA GLU A 6 -2.34 -8.33 -12.40
C GLU A 6 -1.87 -7.54 -11.20
N ILE A 7 -2.22 -7.97 -9.99
CA ILE A 7 -1.79 -7.30 -8.76
C ILE A 7 -0.27 -7.33 -8.61
N ASN A 8 0.37 -8.46 -8.97
CA ASN A 8 1.82 -8.56 -8.87
C ASN A 8 2.52 -7.66 -9.88
N VAL A 9 1.97 -7.54 -11.08
CA VAL A 9 2.49 -6.64 -12.10
C VAL A 9 2.43 -5.19 -11.64
N ARG A 10 1.29 -4.79 -11.08
CA ARG A 10 1.11 -3.42 -10.58
C ARG A 10 2.05 -3.11 -9.43
N ILE A 11 2.13 -4.00 -8.44
CA ILE A 11 3.00 -3.81 -7.28
C ILE A 11 4.47 -3.79 -7.71
N GLY A 12 4.86 -4.72 -8.57
CA GLY A 12 6.23 -4.80 -9.07
C GLY A 12 6.64 -3.54 -9.83
N ASN A 13 5.73 -2.98 -10.62
CA ASN A 13 5.99 -1.75 -11.34
C ASN A 13 6.17 -0.56 -10.39
N GLN A 14 5.36 -0.47 -9.33
CA GLN A 14 5.51 0.58 -8.34
C GLN A 14 6.84 0.48 -7.59
N ILE A 15 7.27 -0.74 -7.29
CA ILE A 15 8.58 -0.95 -6.66
C ILE A 15 9.70 -0.51 -7.59
N ARG A 16 9.63 -0.85 -8.88
CA ARG A 16 10.62 -0.43 -9.85
C ARG A 16 10.70 1.09 -9.95
N ILE A 17 9.56 1.75 -10.03
CA ILE A 17 9.50 3.22 -10.10
C ILE A 17 10.17 3.83 -8.86
N ALA A 18 9.85 3.32 -7.67
CA ALA A 18 10.42 3.82 -6.43
C ALA A 18 11.93 3.58 -6.36
N ARG A 19 12.39 2.40 -6.84
CA ARG A 19 13.81 2.08 -6.88
C ARG A 19 14.56 3.04 -7.82
N GLU A 20 14.02 3.25 -9.01
CA GLU A 20 14.64 4.14 -10.00
C GLU A 20 14.66 5.58 -9.50
N ALA A 21 13.58 6.03 -8.85
CA ALA A 21 13.53 7.35 -8.25
C ALA A 21 14.60 7.55 -7.17
N ALA A 22 14.97 6.48 -6.48
CA ALA A 22 16.03 6.51 -5.47
C ALA A 22 17.44 6.41 -6.09
N GLY A 23 17.53 6.26 -7.42
CA GLY A 23 18.82 6.15 -8.10
C GLY A 23 19.54 4.83 -7.91
N LEU A 24 18.80 3.77 -7.59
CA LEU A 24 19.40 2.47 -7.28
C LEU A 24 19.31 1.50 -8.46
N THR A 25 20.39 0.74 -8.68
CA THR A 25 20.36 -0.40 -9.58
C THR A 25 19.63 -1.56 -8.90
N GLN A 26 19.20 -2.55 -9.68
CA GLN A 26 18.62 -3.77 -9.11
C GLN A 26 19.60 -4.47 -8.17
N ASP A 27 20.87 -4.54 -8.52
CA ASP A 27 21.90 -5.19 -7.69
C ASP A 27 22.06 -4.50 -6.35
N ARG A 28 22.17 -3.18 -6.35
CA ARG A 28 22.33 -2.42 -5.11
C ARG A 28 21.07 -2.49 -4.25
N PHE A 29 19.91 -2.37 -4.89
CA PHE A 29 18.64 -2.47 -4.19
C PHE A 29 18.46 -3.85 -3.53
N ALA A 30 18.77 -4.91 -4.27
CA ALA A 30 18.70 -6.28 -3.76
C ALA A 30 19.57 -6.44 -2.51
N GLU A 31 20.78 -5.91 -2.56
CA GLU A 31 21.71 -5.94 -1.43
C GLU A 31 21.11 -5.23 -0.21
N LEU A 32 20.53 -4.05 -0.40
CA LEU A 32 19.99 -3.25 0.69
C LEU A 32 18.75 -3.88 1.33
N VAL A 33 17.94 -4.61 0.55
CA VAL A 33 16.71 -5.23 1.07
C VAL A 33 16.89 -6.73 1.36
N SER A 34 18.13 -7.23 1.30
CA SER A 34 18.48 -8.62 1.62
C SER A 34 17.77 -9.64 0.73
N LEU A 35 17.69 -9.34 -0.55
CA LEU A 35 17.11 -10.24 -1.55
C LEU A 35 18.17 -10.54 -2.62
N ALA A 36 18.01 -11.66 -3.33
CA ALA A 36 18.79 -11.92 -4.52
C ALA A 36 18.35 -10.99 -5.65
N THR A 37 19.29 -10.59 -6.51
CA THR A 37 18.99 -9.72 -7.65
C THR A 37 17.94 -10.34 -8.56
N LYS A 38 18.01 -11.66 -8.79
CA LYS A 38 17.01 -12.35 -9.59
C LYS A 38 15.61 -12.21 -8.97
N ASN A 39 15.51 -12.29 -7.65
CA ASN A 39 14.23 -12.14 -6.96
C ASN A 39 13.69 -10.73 -7.14
N VAL A 40 14.51 -9.69 -7.01
CA VAL A 40 14.12 -8.31 -7.29
C VAL A 40 13.60 -8.18 -8.72
N SER A 41 14.32 -8.74 -9.69
CA SER A 41 13.90 -8.69 -11.09
C SER A 41 12.55 -9.37 -11.30
N ASP A 42 12.34 -10.54 -10.70
CA ASP A 42 11.09 -11.29 -10.82
C ASP A 42 9.92 -10.52 -10.18
N ILE A 43 10.17 -9.89 -9.04
CA ILE A 43 9.14 -9.06 -8.36
C ILE A 43 8.78 -7.86 -9.23
N GLU A 44 9.78 -7.15 -9.75
CA GLU A 44 9.54 -5.94 -10.57
C GLU A 44 8.81 -6.25 -11.86
N ARG A 45 9.02 -7.44 -12.42
CA ARG A 45 8.32 -7.87 -13.64
C ARG A 45 6.95 -8.47 -13.36
N GLY A 46 6.60 -8.66 -12.09
CA GLY A 46 5.31 -9.25 -11.71
C GLY A 46 5.23 -10.76 -11.91
N VAL A 47 6.36 -11.43 -12.09
CA VAL A 47 6.42 -12.89 -12.26
C VAL A 47 6.12 -13.60 -10.96
N VAL A 48 6.54 -12.99 -9.84
CA VAL A 48 6.26 -13.51 -8.49
C VAL A 48 5.68 -12.39 -7.63
N GLY A 49 4.98 -12.76 -6.58
CA GLY A 49 4.49 -11.81 -5.58
C GLY A 49 5.58 -11.45 -4.58
N ILE A 50 5.30 -10.44 -3.77
CA ILE A 50 6.20 -9.99 -2.72
C ILE A 50 5.70 -10.49 -1.36
N SER A 51 6.59 -10.93 -0.49
CA SER A 51 6.22 -11.25 0.89
C SER A 51 6.04 -9.97 1.70
N VAL A 52 5.26 -10.06 2.77
CA VAL A 52 5.05 -8.93 3.67
C VAL A 52 6.38 -8.45 4.27
N GLY A 53 7.24 -9.39 4.66
CA GLY A 53 8.56 -9.04 5.19
C GLY A 53 9.42 -8.26 4.21
N SER A 54 9.42 -8.68 2.94
CA SER A 54 10.15 -7.97 1.90
C SER A 54 9.55 -6.59 1.64
N LEU A 55 8.22 -6.47 1.65
CA LEU A 55 7.55 -5.19 1.49
C LEU A 55 7.96 -4.21 2.59
N ILE A 56 8.01 -4.68 3.83
CA ILE A 56 8.43 -3.84 4.96
C ILE A 56 9.86 -3.34 4.75
N ARG A 57 10.78 -4.25 4.39
CA ARG A 57 12.18 -3.86 4.15
C ARG A 57 12.32 -2.85 3.02
N ILE A 58 11.55 -3.02 1.95
CA ILE A 58 11.56 -2.08 0.82
C ILE A 58 11.07 -0.71 1.25
N CYS A 59 9.97 -0.65 1.98
CA CYS A 59 9.41 0.62 2.44
C CYS A 59 10.38 1.34 3.39
N GLU A 60 11.00 0.60 4.29
CA GLU A 60 11.99 1.18 5.21
C GLU A 60 13.24 1.66 4.47
N THR A 61 13.73 0.86 3.53
CA THR A 61 14.94 1.20 2.77
C THR A 61 14.74 2.44 1.90
N LEU A 62 13.59 2.55 1.26
CA LEU A 62 13.30 3.66 0.35
C LEU A 62 12.62 4.84 1.05
N SER A 63 12.28 4.70 2.33
CA SER A 63 11.54 5.71 3.10
C SER A 63 10.23 6.11 2.44
N ILE A 64 9.49 5.11 1.98
CA ILE A 64 8.20 5.32 1.33
C ILE A 64 7.11 4.59 2.11
N SER A 65 5.86 5.04 1.93
CA SER A 65 4.69 4.41 2.51
C SER A 65 4.33 3.15 1.73
N SER A 66 3.90 2.10 2.43
CA SER A 66 3.38 0.91 1.77
C SER A 66 2.14 1.23 0.92
N ASP A 67 1.39 2.26 1.28
CA ASP A 67 0.22 2.67 0.52
C ASP A 67 0.59 3.08 -0.91
N SER A 68 1.73 3.71 -1.09
CA SER A 68 2.19 4.13 -2.42
C SER A 68 2.50 2.96 -3.33
N ILE A 69 2.81 1.80 -2.76
CA ILE A 69 3.09 0.58 -3.51
C ILE A 69 1.83 -0.24 -3.72
N LEU A 70 0.99 -0.35 -2.68
CA LEU A 70 -0.14 -1.27 -2.67
C LEU A 70 -1.40 -0.72 -3.32
N PHE A 71 -1.61 0.59 -3.27
CA PHE A 71 -2.85 1.21 -3.74
C PHE A 71 -2.59 2.18 -4.89
N GLU A 72 -3.58 2.34 -5.75
CA GLU A 72 -3.50 3.26 -6.88
C GLU A 72 -3.56 4.70 -6.37
N GLU A 73 -2.78 5.58 -6.99
CA GLU A 73 -2.79 7.00 -6.68
C GLU A 73 -4.11 7.65 -7.13
N GLY A 74 -4.50 8.69 -6.40
CA GLY A 74 -5.66 9.49 -6.78
C GLY A 74 -7.00 8.91 -6.36
N THR A 75 -7.00 7.77 -5.63
CA THR A 75 -8.23 7.12 -5.19
C THR A 75 -8.66 7.55 -3.79
N ARG A 76 -7.86 8.35 -3.12
CA ARG A 76 -8.15 8.74 -1.74
C ARG A 76 -8.96 10.02 -1.68
N ASN A 77 -9.99 9.98 -0.87
CA ASN A 77 -10.81 11.16 -0.58
C ASN A 77 -10.14 12.02 0.49
N ASP A 78 -10.35 13.33 0.44
CA ASP A 78 -9.89 14.22 1.48
C ASP A 78 -10.94 14.28 2.60
N ALA A 79 -10.67 13.61 3.69
CA ALA A 79 -11.55 13.54 4.84
C ALA A 79 -11.14 14.48 5.99
N HIS A 80 -10.18 15.39 5.74
CA HIS A 80 -9.63 16.24 6.81
C HIS A 80 -10.72 17.08 7.49
N GLY A 81 -11.59 17.71 6.72
CA GLY A 81 -12.66 18.54 7.27
C GLY A 81 -13.62 17.75 8.16
N ILE A 82 -14.00 16.55 7.74
CA ILE A 82 -14.88 15.66 8.53
C ILE A 82 -14.16 15.18 9.79
N SER A 83 -12.91 14.81 9.67
CA SER A 83 -12.10 14.36 10.80
C SER A 83 -12.00 15.44 11.88
N GLU A 84 -11.76 16.68 11.47
CA GLU A 84 -11.69 17.81 12.40
C GLU A 84 -13.01 18.03 13.12
N ARG A 85 -14.12 18.00 12.39
CA ARG A 85 -15.46 18.17 12.97
C ARG A 85 -15.77 17.07 13.98
N LEU A 86 -15.42 15.83 13.65
CA LEU A 86 -15.61 14.71 14.56
C LEU A 86 -14.77 14.86 15.83
N SER A 87 -13.53 15.32 15.70
CA SER A 87 -12.63 15.52 16.84
C SER A 87 -13.13 16.58 17.80
N ASN A 88 -13.91 17.55 17.31
CA ASN A 88 -14.42 18.66 18.12
C ASN A 88 -15.79 18.40 18.75
N LEU A 89 -16.38 17.24 18.49
CA LEU A 89 -17.67 16.89 19.12
C LEU A 89 -17.49 16.61 20.61
N PRO A 90 -18.50 16.93 21.43
CA PRO A 90 -18.52 16.43 22.81
C PRO A 90 -18.45 14.90 22.81
N PRO A 91 -17.87 14.28 23.85
CA PRO A 91 -17.66 12.82 23.87
C PRO A 91 -18.91 11.99 23.60
N GLU A 92 -20.06 12.37 24.15
CA GLU A 92 -21.31 11.63 23.93
C GLU A 92 -21.73 11.67 22.46
N GLN A 93 -21.58 12.81 21.81
CA GLN A 93 -21.93 12.97 20.41
C GLN A 93 -20.94 12.24 19.52
N PHE A 94 -19.67 12.24 19.88
CA PHE A 94 -18.66 11.52 19.14
C PHE A 94 -18.95 10.01 19.11
N GLU A 95 -19.35 9.44 20.24
CA GLU A 95 -19.69 8.01 20.33
C GLU A 95 -20.88 7.67 19.45
N ILE A 96 -21.89 8.52 19.42
CA ILE A 96 -23.07 8.32 18.56
C ILE A 96 -22.64 8.36 17.09
N ALA A 97 -21.86 9.35 16.71
CA ALA A 97 -21.38 9.49 15.32
C ALA A 97 -20.55 8.27 14.91
N LEU A 98 -19.66 7.83 15.79
CA LEU A 98 -18.80 6.68 15.50
C LEU A 98 -19.63 5.41 15.31
N ASP A 99 -20.64 5.20 16.15
CA ASP A 99 -21.51 4.03 16.02
C ASP A 99 -22.24 4.02 14.68
N ILE A 100 -22.77 5.16 14.26
CA ILE A 100 -23.46 5.28 12.97
C ILE A 100 -22.50 5.04 11.81
N ILE A 101 -21.30 5.63 11.86
CA ILE A 101 -20.29 5.45 10.83
C ILE A 101 -19.86 3.99 10.71
N ASN A 102 -19.66 3.32 11.83
CA ASN A 102 -19.29 1.90 11.83
C ASN A 102 -20.37 1.04 11.19
N LYS A 103 -21.64 1.37 11.45
CA LYS A 103 -22.75 0.65 10.81
C LYS A 103 -22.81 0.88 9.31
N LEU A 104 -22.45 2.08 8.86
CA LEU A 104 -22.33 2.36 7.43
C LEU A 104 -21.25 1.49 6.79
N PHE A 105 -20.08 1.38 7.43
CA PHE A 105 -18.99 0.54 6.89
C PHE A 105 -19.41 -0.93 6.84
N GLU A 106 -20.12 -1.41 7.86
CA GLU A 106 -20.66 -2.78 7.84
C GLU A 106 -21.60 -3.00 6.67
N ALA A 107 -22.49 -2.04 6.42
CA ALA A 107 -23.43 -2.11 5.32
C ALA A 107 -22.71 -2.14 3.96
N PHE A 108 -21.68 -1.31 3.79
CA PHE A 108 -20.89 -1.30 2.56
C PHE A 108 -20.17 -2.63 2.35
N ALA A 109 -19.58 -3.18 3.39
CA ALA A 109 -18.90 -4.46 3.30
C ALA A 109 -19.85 -5.59 2.94
N SER A 110 -21.08 -5.58 3.47
CA SER A 110 -22.11 -6.59 3.17
C SER A 110 -22.59 -6.50 1.73
N SER A 111 -22.64 -5.31 1.14
CA SER A 111 -23.12 -5.13 -0.22
C SER A 111 -22.10 -5.49 -1.29
N ASP A 112 -20.84 -5.70 -0.90
CA ASP A 112 -19.75 -6.05 -1.80
C ASP A 112 -19.63 -7.55 -2.09
N LYS A 113 -20.55 -8.33 -1.58
CA LYS A 113 -20.55 -9.78 -1.81
C LYS A 113 -21.30 -10.19 -3.06
#